data_724f23007b1cc4ec46f1b77b4ef451b3
#
_entry.id   724f23007b1cc4ec46f1b77b4ef451b3
#
_cell.length_a   1.000
_cell.length_b   1.000
_cell.length_c   1.000
_cell.angle_alpha   90.00
_cell.angle_beta   90.00
_cell.angle_gamma   90.00
#
_symmetry.space_group_name_H-M   'P 1'
#
loop_
_entity.id
_entity.type
_entity.pdbx_description
1 polymer ?
#
loop_
_entity_poly.entity_id
_entity_poly.type
_entity_poly.pdbx_seq_one_letter_code
_entity_poly.pdbx_strand_id
1 'polypeptide(L)'
;MYKFFLALVSFLFLITSKVQAEEVSTETKLILQDLMYQFIEDLSVDGKMIYIDTKSNKLNSLYFSTAHPMYVPHEGNFFLCTSGFDENGEEHLVDFYAKEVEGSYKIVDVSVDNRETTKKILGM
;
A
#
# COMPACT_ATOMS: atom_id res chain seq x y z
N MET A 1 -20.33 12.00 -56.06
CA MET A 1 -18.88 12.04 -56.00
C MET A 1 -18.32 12.61 -54.70
N TYR A 2 -19.14 13.15 -53.89
CA TYR A 2 -18.68 13.83 -52.68
C TYR A 2 -19.04 13.05 -51.39
N LYS A 3 -19.48 11.84 -51.61
CA LYS A 3 -20.05 11.00 -50.55
C LYS A 3 -19.03 10.25 -49.73
N PHE A 4 -17.77 10.38 -50.11
CA PHE A 4 -16.70 9.64 -49.47
C PHE A 4 -16.03 10.38 -48.34
N PHE A 5 -16.34 11.64 -48.19
CA PHE A 5 -15.72 12.47 -47.16
C PHE A 5 -16.32 12.31 -45.76
N LEU A 6 -17.51 11.79 -45.71
CA LEU A 6 -18.24 11.67 -44.45
C LEU A 6 -17.88 10.44 -43.63
N ALA A 7 -17.22 9.47 -44.23
CA ALA A 7 -16.85 8.24 -43.56
C ALA A 7 -15.56 8.35 -42.75
N LEU A 8 -14.78 9.39 -42.98
CA LEU A 8 -13.48 9.52 -42.34
C LEU A 8 -13.52 10.25 -41.01
N VAL A 9 -14.59 10.94 -40.74
CA VAL A 9 -14.70 11.76 -39.54
C VAL A 9 -15.17 10.96 -38.32
N SER A 10 -15.80 9.83 -38.54
CA SER A 10 -16.27 8.99 -37.42
C SER A 10 -15.20 8.16 -36.77
N PHE A 11 -14.00 8.17 -37.30
CA PHE A 11 -12.93 7.34 -36.74
C PHE A 11 -12.07 8.03 -35.70
N LEU A 12 -12.29 9.30 -35.50
CA LEU A 12 -11.49 10.10 -34.58
C LEU A 12 -12.01 10.11 -33.13
N PHE A 13 -13.04 9.35 -32.88
CA PHE A 13 -13.50 9.12 -31.49
C PHE A 13 -12.78 8.00 -30.79
N LEU A 14 -11.67 7.61 -31.31
CA LEU A 14 -10.85 6.61 -30.69
C LEU A 14 -10.10 7.19 -29.51
N ILE A 15 -10.79 7.09 -28.43
CA ILE A 15 -10.24 6.28 -27.38
C ILE A 15 -9.00 6.88 -26.79
N THR A 16 -9.21 7.86 -26.01
CA THR A 16 -8.35 8.05 -24.88
C THR A 16 -8.89 7.17 -23.76
N SER A 17 -8.61 5.90 -23.81
CA SER A 17 -8.68 5.09 -22.61
C SER A 17 -7.54 5.56 -21.71
N LYS A 18 -7.81 6.59 -20.94
CA LYS A 18 -6.94 6.94 -19.84
C LYS A 18 -7.00 5.76 -18.89
N VAL A 19 -5.90 5.06 -18.79
CA VAL A 19 -5.66 4.18 -17.65
C VAL A 19 -5.57 5.13 -16.46
N GLN A 20 -6.70 5.46 -15.89
CA GLN A 20 -6.72 6.12 -14.59
C GLN A 20 -6.26 5.08 -13.59
N ALA A 21 -5.24 5.44 -12.82
CA ALA A 21 -4.94 4.72 -11.61
C ALA A 21 -6.24 4.64 -10.81
N GLU A 22 -6.74 3.44 -10.57
CA GLU A 22 -7.96 3.25 -9.80
C GLU A 22 -7.77 3.89 -8.43
N GLU A 23 -8.61 4.87 -8.12
CA GLU A 23 -8.64 5.40 -6.77
C GLU A 23 -9.16 4.31 -5.84
N VAL A 24 -8.43 4.10 -4.76
CA VAL A 24 -8.84 3.17 -3.72
C VAL A 24 -10.12 3.72 -3.07
N SER A 25 -11.18 2.94 -3.03
CA SER A 25 -12.44 3.36 -2.42
C SER A 25 -12.27 3.59 -0.92
N THR A 26 -13.09 4.45 -0.35
CA THR A 26 -13.09 4.70 1.09
C THR A 26 -13.36 3.42 1.89
N GLU A 27 -14.29 2.59 1.41
CA GLU A 27 -14.60 1.31 2.04
C GLU A 27 -13.38 0.39 2.09
N THR A 28 -12.67 0.24 0.98
CA THR A 28 -11.45 -0.56 0.91
C THR A 28 -10.37 -0.01 1.84
N LYS A 29 -10.18 1.31 1.88
CA LYS A 29 -9.24 1.95 2.80
C LYS A 29 -9.54 1.63 4.26
N LEU A 30 -10.79 1.68 4.65
CA LEU A 30 -11.19 1.39 6.02
C LEU A 30 -10.94 -0.08 6.38
N ILE A 31 -11.23 -0.99 5.47
CA ILE A 31 -10.95 -2.42 5.66
C ILE A 31 -9.44 -2.65 5.84
N LEU A 32 -8.64 -2.08 4.95
CA LEU A 32 -7.19 -2.25 4.98
C LEU A 32 -6.56 -1.62 6.23
N GLN A 33 -7.03 -0.45 6.62
CA GLN A 33 -6.57 0.23 7.83
C GLN A 33 -6.86 -0.59 9.08
N ASP A 34 -8.06 -1.14 9.18
CA ASP A 34 -8.48 -1.97 10.30
C ASP A 34 -7.63 -3.24 10.39
N LEU A 35 -7.38 -3.90 9.27
CA LEU A 35 -6.49 -5.07 9.20
C LEU A 35 -5.06 -4.72 9.63
N MET A 36 -4.57 -3.56 9.21
CA MET A 36 -3.23 -3.10 9.60
C MET A 36 -3.13 -2.90 11.12
N TYR A 37 -4.12 -2.25 11.71
CA TYR A 37 -4.13 -2.05 13.16
C TYR A 37 -4.25 -3.36 13.92
N GLN A 38 -5.06 -4.30 13.46
CA GLN A 38 -5.15 -5.62 14.07
C GLN A 38 -3.82 -6.37 13.99
N PHE A 39 -3.15 -6.29 12.85
CA PHE A 39 -1.84 -6.89 12.66
C PHE A 39 -0.79 -6.29 13.61
N ILE A 40 -0.77 -4.98 13.73
CA ILE A 40 0.11 -4.27 14.67
C ILE A 40 -0.18 -4.72 16.11
N GLU A 41 -1.44 -4.79 16.48
CA GLU A 41 -1.86 -5.21 17.83
C GLU A 41 -1.44 -6.65 18.12
N ASP A 42 -1.60 -7.55 17.16
CA ASP A 42 -1.21 -8.96 17.31
C ASP A 42 0.29 -9.14 17.55
N LEU A 43 1.11 -8.24 16.99
CA LEU A 43 2.56 -8.25 17.18
C LEU A 43 3.00 -7.34 18.32
N SER A 44 2.09 -6.70 19.03
CA SER A 44 2.42 -5.72 20.07
C SER A 44 2.52 -6.35 21.44
N VAL A 45 3.51 -5.89 22.19
CA VAL A 45 3.70 -6.17 23.61
C VAL A 45 3.85 -4.83 24.31
N ASP A 46 3.03 -4.58 25.32
CA ASP A 46 3.01 -3.30 26.06
C ASP A 46 2.83 -2.08 25.14
N GLY A 47 1.98 -2.21 24.11
CA GLY A 47 1.66 -1.13 23.18
C GLY A 47 2.69 -0.88 22.08
N LYS A 48 3.68 -1.73 21.95
CA LYS A 48 4.74 -1.60 20.94
C LYS A 48 4.76 -2.83 20.05
N MET A 49 4.76 -2.62 18.74
CA MET A 49 4.96 -3.71 17.79
C MET A 49 6.40 -4.21 17.85
N ILE A 50 6.59 -5.48 18.10
CA ILE A 50 7.90 -6.12 18.13
C ILE A 50 8.22 -6.64 16.73
N TYR A 51 9.42 -6.39 16.25
CA TYR A 51 9.89 -6.90 14.97
C TYR A 51 11.36 -7.29 15.02
N ILE A 52 11.74 -8.16 14.11
CA ILE A 52 13.14 -8.57 13.94
C ILE A 52 13.81 -7.56 13.00
N ASP A 53 14.81 -6.85 13.51
CA ASP A 53 15.63 -5.96 12.71
C ASP A 53 16.85 -6.72 12.19
N THR A 54 16.82 -7.06 10.92
CA THR A 54 17.91 -7.82 10.28
C THR A 54 19.17 -6.99 10.05
N LYS A 55 19.06 -5.66 10.11
CA LYS A 55 20.22 -4.76 9.96
C LYS A 55 21.04 -4.69 11.24
N SER A 56 20.40 -4.65 12.38
CA SER A 56 21.04 -4.62 13.70
C SER A 56 21.14 -5.99 14.36
N ASN A 57 20.47 -7.01 13.82
CA ASN A 57 20.35 -8.36 14.38
C ASN A 57 19.74 -8.36 15.78
N LYS A 58 18.70 -7.57 15.97
CA LYS A 58 18.04 -7.40 17.27
C LYS A 58 16.53 -7.45 17.11
N LEU A 59 15.86 -7.74 18.21
CA LEU A 59 14.44 -7.44 18.35
C LEU A 59 14.31 -5.96 18.70
N ASN A 60 13.54 -5.25 17.92
CA ASN A 60 13.23 -3.84 18.12
C ASN A 60 11.73 -3.65 18.26
N SER A 61 11.32 -2.50 18.71
CA SER A 61 9.92 -2.16 18.90
C SER A 61 9.57 -0.78 18.36
N LEU A 62 8.34 -0.63 17.88
CA LEU A 62 7.83 0.60 17.32
C LEU A 62 6.48 0.96 17.91
N TYR A 63 6.31 2.26 18.19
CA TYR A 63 5.01 2.86 18.43
C TYR A 63 4.45 3.37 17.12
N PHE A 64 3.17 3.19 16.89
CA PHE A 64 2.48 3.77 15.75
C PHE A 64 1.63 4.94 16.21
N SER A 65 1.74 6.04 15.47
CA SER A 65 0.82 7.16 15.65
C SER A 65 -0.51 6.83 14.96
N THR A 66 -1.53 7.64 15.21
CA THR A 66 -2.86 7.50 14.59
C THR A 66 -2.89 7.97 13.13
N ALA A 67 -1.74 8.24 12.53
CA ALA A 67 -1.68 8.66 11.13
C ALA A 67 -2.14 7.52 10.20
N HIS A 68 -2.95 7.91 9.23
CA HIS A 68 -3.43 6.97 8.22
C HIS A 68 -2.30 6.55 7.30
N PRO A 69 -2.25 5.27 6.87
CA PRO A 69 -1.26 4.84 5.90
C PRO A 69 -1.55 5.43 4.52
N MET A 70 -0.52 5.46 3.67
CA MET A 70 -0.70 5.63 2.25
C MET A 70 -1.04 4.27 1.64
N TYR A 71 -2.08 4.21 0.83
CA TYR A 71 -2.55 2.98 0.18
C TYR A 71 -2.03 2.95 -1.25
N VAL A 72 -1.15 2.01 -1.56
CA VAL A 72 -0.53 1.92 -2.89
C VAL A 72 -0.95 0.61 -3.56
N PRO A 73 -1.80 0.67 -4.60
CA PRO A 73 -2.22 -0.52 -5.33
C PRO A 73 -1.06 -1.19 -6.05
N HIS A 74 -1.03 -2.51 -6.05
CA HIS A 74 -0.05 -3.30 -6.76
C HIS A 74 -0.63 -4.66 -7.16
N GLU A 75 -0.89 -4.87 -8.45
CA GLU A 75 -1.37 -6.14 -9.01
C GLU A 75 -2.58 -6.75 -8.27
N GLY A 76 -3.57 -5.91 -7.96
CA GLY A 76 -4.77 -6.32 -7.22
C GLY A 76 -4.60 -6.40 -5.70
N ASN A 77 -3.40 -6.16 -5.20
CA ASN A 77 -3.06 -6.12 -3.78
C ASN A 77 -2.68 -4.68 -3.38
N PHE A 78 -2.29 -4.48 -2.13
CA PHE A 78 -1.95 -3.14 -1.64
C PHE A 78 -0.69 -3.17 -0.77
N PHE A 79 0.14 -2.14 -0.94
CA PHE A 79 1.07 -1.73 0.09
C PHE A 79 0.43 -0.65 0.96
N LEU A 80 0.57 -0.79 2.26
CA LEU A 80 0.17 0.21 3.24
C LEU A 80 1.43 0.81 3.82
N CYS A 81 1.72 2.05 3.44
CA CYS A 81 2.98 2.72 3.80
C CYS A 81 2.72 3.71 4.91
N THR A 82 3.42 3.56 6.01
CA THR A 82 3.28 4.40 7.19
C THR A 82 4.62 4.61 7.88
N SER A 83 4.58 5.16 9.08
CA SER A 83 5.75 5.36 9.94
C SER A 83 5.46 4.84 11.33
N GLY A 84 6.50 4.34 11.97
CA GLY A 84 6.51 4.05 13.40
C GLY A 84 7.66 4.80 14.07
N PHE A 85 7.63 4.86 15.39
CA PHE A 85 8.65 5.57 16.18
C PHE A 85 9.27 4.62 17.19
N ASP A 86 10.58 4.64 17.29
CA ASP A 86 11.29 3.84 18.28
C ASP A 86 11.28 4.50 19.67
N GLU A 87 11.93 3.87 20.63
CA GLU A 87 11.99 4.37 22.01
C GLU A 87 12.72 5.71 22.13
N ASN A 88 13.56 6.03 21.17
CA ASN A 88 14.29 7.31 21.12
C ASN A 88 13.51 8.40 20.37
N GLY A 89 12.30 8.09 19.87
CA GLY A 89 11.49 9.00 19.08
C GLY A 89 11.93 9.11 17.62
N GLU A 90 12.84 8.26 17.16
CA GLU A 90 13.25 8.23 15.76
C GLU A 90 12.19 7.58 14.90
N GLU A 91 11.92 8.19 13.74
CA GLU A 91 10.95 7.71 12.78
C GLU A 91 11.53 6.60 11.92
N HIS A 92 10.74 5.53 11.76
CA HIS A 92 11.04 4.42 10.86
C HIS A 92 9.93 4.26 9.85
N LEU A 93 10.28 4.03 8.59
CA LEU A 93 9.32 3.78 7.53
C LEU A 93 8.86 2.33 7.59
N VAL A 94 7.56 2.12 7.59
CA VAL A 94 6.98 0.78 7.72
C VAL A 94 6.02 0.54 6.57
N ASP A 95 6.23 -0.57 5.87
CA ASP A 95 5.40 -0.98 4.76
C ASP A 95 4.76 -2.33 5.06
N PHE A 96 3.44 -2.37 5.02
CA PHE A 96 2.66 -3.60 5.15
C PHE A 96 2.21 -4.04 3.76
N TYR A 97 2.24 -5.32 3.50
CA TYR A 97 1.70 -5.87 2.27
C TYR A 97 0.39 -6.59 2.55
N ALA A 98 -0.67 -6.10 1.93
CA ALA A 98 -2.00 -6.67 2.02
C ALA A 98 -2.34 -7.40 0.73
N LYS A 99 -2.59 -8.69 0.83
CA LYS A 99 -2.93 -9.55 -0.30
C LYS A 99 -4.43 -9.86 -0.30
N GLU A 100 -5.03 -9.82 -1.48
CA GLU A 100 -6.38 -10.31 -1.68
C GLU A 100 -6.36 -11.83 -1.72
N VAL A 101 -7.21 -12.44 -0.90
CA VAL A 101 -7.39 -13.89 -0.82
C VAL A 101 -8.89 -14.17 -0.79
N GLU A 102 -9.41 -14.78 -1.83
CA GLU A 102 -10.83 -15.18 -1.91
C GLU A 102 -11.82 -14.05 -1.61
N GLY A 103 -11.57 -12.87 -2.16
CA GLY A 103 -12.44 -11.70 -1.99
C GLY A 103 -12.22 -10.90 -0.70
N SER A 104 -11.29 -11.32 0.15
CA SER A 104 -10.91 -10.61 1.37
C SER A 104 -9.44 -10.20 1.30
N TYR A 105 -9.03 -9.31 2.20
CA TYR A 105 -7.62 -8.92 2.31
C TYR A 105 -7.00 -9.52 3.57
N LYS A 106 -5.71 -9.79 3.47
CA LYS A 106 -4.90 -10.26 4.58
C LYS A 106 -3.55 -9.56 4.56
N ILE A 107 -3.10 -9.07 5.72
CA ILE A 107 -1.72 -8.59 5.85
C ILE A 107 -0.82 -9.83 5.93
N VAL A 108 0.10 -9.94 4.99
CA VAL A 108 0.97 -11.13 4.86
C VAL A 108 2.42 -10.84 5.12
N ASP A 109 2.82 -9.58 5.13
CA ASP A 109 4.19 -9.19 5.41
C ASP A 109 4.27 -7.75 5.92
N VAL A 110 5.34 -7.47 6.64
CA VAL A 110 5.71 -6.13 7.09
C VAL A 110 7.21 -5.94 6.94
N SER A 111 7.62 -4.79 6.45
CA SER A 111 9.03 -4.43 6.39
C SER A 111 9.27 -3.08 7.04
N VAL A 112 10.40 -2.97 7.72
CA VAL A 112 10.80 -1.75 8.44
C VAL A 112 12.11 -1.23 7.82
N ASP A 113 12.12 0.07 7.49
CA ASP A 113 13.26 0.74 6.88
C ASP A 113 13.76 0.06 5.60
N ASN A 114 12.86 -0.47 4.82
CA ASN A 114 13.16 -1.17 3.58
C ASN A 114 12.37 -0.63 2.39
N ARG A 115 12.07 0.67 2.42
CA ARG A 115 11.26 1.35 1.41
C ARG A 115 11.86 1.24 0.01
N GLU A 116 13.18 1.15 -0.10
CA GLU A 116 13.84 0.97 -1.38
C GLU A 116 13.43 -0.35 -2.06
N THR A 117 13.29 -1.41 -1.30
CA THR A 117 12.77 -2.69 -1.83
C THR A 117 11.31 -2.55 -2.26
N THR A 118 10.48 -1.90 -1.45
CA THR A 118 9.08 -1.64 -1.78
C THR A 118 8.95 -0.85 -3.09
N LYS A 119 9.74 0.20 -3.24
CA LYS A 119 9.78 1.00 -4.47
C LYS A 119 10.17 0.18 -5.69
N LYS A 120 11.15 -0.69 -5.56
CA LYS A 120 11.56 -1.58 -6.66
C LYS A 120 10.44 -2.54 -7.08
N ILE A 121 9.72 -3.11 -6.11
CA ILE A 121 8.56 -3.95 -6.39
C ILE A 121 7.48 -3.17 -7.12
N LEU A 122 7.26 -1.91 -6.73
CA LEU A 122 6.28 -1.03 -7.35
C LEU A 122 6.73 -0.47 -8.71
N GLY A 123 7.97 -0.69 -9.12
CA GLY A 123 8.52 -0.15 -10.37
C GLY A 123 8.86 1.33 -10.32
N MET A 124 9.16 1.83 -9.17
CA MET A 124 9.47 3.25 -8.94
C MET A 124 10.97 3.51 -8.89
#